data_83b0a47939b5c5494b874cb5d993ec3e
#
_entry.id   83b0a47939b5c5494b874cb5d993ec3e
#
_cell.length_a   1.000
_cell.length_b   1.000
_cell.length_c   1.000
_cell.angle_alpha   90.00
_cell.angle_beta   90.00
_cell.angle_gamma   90.00
#
_symmetry.space_group_name_H-M   'P 1'
#
loop_
_entity.id
_entity.type
_entity.pdbx_description
1 polymer ?
#
loop_
_entity_poly.entity_id
_entity_poly.type
_entity_poly.pdbx_seq_one_letter_code
_entity_poly.pdbx_strand_id
1 'polypeptide(L)'
;MKRVPLALQVLIGVALGVVLGAIVGKGTLTETLGAIGILSIKALRALAVPLVFFAVLDAFVKTRIEGRKFGRLMLICLVNVSVAMVIGLTLLNVFQPGKLWQGKLEALIAQTHAKAPEAKKADDPEAPGATLEVLPNVAYYIPSSLVRPFVYNNLISVVLMALLMGAAIRRVRSEQEAHGETSIRTVESFIAACYQVLLVMLEWIVKTIPYAVFGTVAKVVGASGLGVFALLWVFLLVALSGLAIHSLIYYPAIAWLWGKKSPKNYLGNGADAILTGLSTNSSLASVPITLKCLEKMGVSTSSARLAACVGTNLNNDGITLYEAMAALFLAQALGNNLSLGAQFQVVLASIMAGAGIAGIPEAGLIVLPLVLSTAGLSAETIAVALPLLIPVDWIIARARSGVNVMSDMLVAILLDAGQETKIADE
;
A
#
# COMPACT_ATOMS: atom_id res chain seq x y z
N MET A 1 17.26 -26.61 8.29
CA MET A 1 17.58 -25.32 8.92
C MET A 1 16.38 -24.40 8.73
N LYS A 2 15.77 -23.91 9.81
CA LYS A 2 14.67 -22.90 9.71
C LYS A 2 15.28 -21.61 9.10
N ARG A 3 14.77 -21.18 7.95
CA ARG A 3 15.25 -19.92 7.33
C ARG A 3 14.92 -18.75 8.26
N VAL A 4 15.90 -17.88 8.48
CA VAL A 4 15.70 -16.64 9.27
C VAL A 4 14.57 -15.82 8.62
N PRO A 5 13.55 -15.39 9.37
CA PRO A 5 12.47 -14.58 8.81
C PRO A 5 13.00 -13.29 8.15
N LEU A 6 12.40 -12.88 7.02
CA LEU A 6 12.82 -11.67 6.29
C LEU A 6 12.92 -10.45 7.22
N ALA A 7 11.96 -10.30 8.09
CA ALA A 7 11.93 -9.25 9.11
C ALA A 7 13.19 -9.19 9.98
N LEU A 8 13.66 -10.34 10.44
CA LEU A 8 14.88 -10.39 11.25
C LEU A 8 16.13 -10.09 10.39
N GLN A 9 16.13 -10.52 9.11
CA GLN A 9 17.20 -10.17 8.17
C GLN A 9 17.26 -8.66 7.92
N VAL A 10 16.11 -7.99 7.76
CA VAL A 10 16.03 -6.52 7.61
C VAL A 10 16.55 -5.82 8.88
N LEU A 11 16.16 -6.29 10.06
CA LEU A 11 16.61 -5.73 11.34
C LEU A 11 18.12 -5.86 11.51
N ILE A 12 18.67 -7.02 11.17
CA ILE A 12 20.12 -7.24 11.13
C ILE A 12 20.78 -6.29 10.12
N GLY A 13 20.19 -6.13 8.94
CA GLY A 13 20.65 -5.19 7.91
C GLY A 13 20.71 -3.75 8.42
N VAL A 14 19.66 -3.30 9.12
CA VAL A 14 19.63 -1.96 9.77
C VAL A 14 20.75 -1.85 10.80
N ALA A 15 20.85 -2.80 11.74
CA ALA A 15 21.85 -2.75 12.81
C ALA A 15 23.29 -2.72 12.27
N LEU A 16 23.60 -3.60 11.33
CA LEU A 16 24.92 -3.63 10.68
C LEU A 16 25.19 -2.37 9.86
N GLY A 17 24.16 -1.83 9.18
CA GLY A 17 24.25 -0.57 8.44
C GLY A 17 24.56 0.62 9.35
N VAL A 18 23.89 0.70 10.51
CA VAL A 18 24.16 1.71 11.54
C VAL A 18 25.59 1.63 12.02
N VAL A 19 26.05 0.45 12.41
CA VAL A 19 27.42 0.23 12.91
C VAL A 19 28.45 0.60 11.84
N LEU A 20 28.28 0.10 10.62
CA LEU A 20 29.22 0.39 9.52
C LEU A 20 29.23 1.88 9.17
N GLY A 21 28.07 2.53 9.07
CA GLY A 21 27.97 3.95 8.78
C GLY A 21 28.59 4.82 9.87
N ALA A 22 28.40 4.46 11.15
CA ALA A 22 28.98 5.19 12.28
C ALA A 22 30.51 5.06 12.34
N ILE A 23 31.06 3.89 11.99
CA ILE A 23 32.52 3.63 12.03
C ILE A 23 33.22 4.23 10.80
N VAL A 24 32.69 3.97 9.62
CA VAL A 24 33.34 4.35 8.34
C VAL A 24 33.07 5.81 7.98
N GLY A 25 31.94 6.37 8.42
CA GLY A 25 31.53 7.70 8.02
C GLY A 25 31.21 7.81 6.53
N LYS A 26 31.25 9.05 6.01
CA LYS A 26 31.05 9.34 4.58
C LYS A 26 32.28 8.93 3.78
N GLY A 27 32.15 7.96 2.87
CA GLY A 27 33.27 7.49 2.03
C GLY A 27 32.81 6.65 0.87
N THR A 28 33.75 6.26 0.00
CA THR A 28 33.47 5.49 -1.21
C THR A 28 32.74 4.17 -0.92
N LEU A 29 33.09 3.50 0.18
CA LEU A 29 32.46 2.24 0.59
C LEU A 29 30.97 2.44 0.90
N THR A 30 30.63 3.40 1.74
CA THR A 30 29.22 3.67 2.13
C THR A 30 28.42 4.20 0.95
N GLU A 31 28.99 4.96 0.05
CA GLU A 31 28.38 5.40 -1.21
C GLU A 31 28.07 4.23 -2.15
N THR A 32 29.02 3.30 -2.34
CA THR A 32 28.82 2.13 -3.20
C THR A 32 27.77 1.18 -2.63
N LEU A 33 27.78 0.93 -1.33
CA LEU A 33 26.76 0.12 -0.66
C LEU A 33 25.36 0.76 -0.78
N GLY A 34 25.26 2.07 -0.63
CA GLY A 34 24.01 2.80 -0.84
C GLY A 34 23.49 2.71 -2.29
N ALA A 35 24.38 2.67 -3.28
CA ALA A 35 23.97 2.49 -4.67
C ALA A 35 23.28 1.13 -4.92
N ILE A 36 23.69 0.06 -4.24
CA ILE A 36 23.01 -1.24 -4.28
C ILE A 36 21.58 -1.13 -3.77
N GLY A 37 21.37 -0.39 -2.68
CA GLY A 37 20.03 -0.12 -2.15
C GLY A 37 19.13 0.58 -3.16
N ILE A 38 19.64 1.59 -3.85
CA ILE A 38 18.90 2.32 -4.90
C ILE A 38 18.51 1.40 -6.07
N LEU A 39 19.36 0.45 -6.46
CA LEU A 39 19.03 -0.53 -7.51
C LEU A 39 17.84 -1.41 -7.13
N SER A 40 17.76 -1.88 -5.88
CA SER A 40 16.63 -2.68 -5.41
C SER A 40 15.33 -1.87 -5.43
N ILE A 41 15.37 -0.60 -5.06
CA ILE A 41 14.19 0.30 -5.12
C ILE A 41 13.77 0.54 -6.57
N LYS A 42 14.73 0.74 -7.50
CA LYS A 42 14.43 0.87 -8.94
C LYS A 42 13.75 -0.38 -9.48
N ALA A 43 14.20 -1.57 -9.06
CA ALA A 43 13.59 -2.84 -9.45
C ALA A 43 12.15 -2.97 -8.91
N LEU A 44 11.90 -2.61 -7.64
CA LEU A 44 10.55 -2.57 -7.07
C LEU A 44 9.63 -1.64 -7.85
N ARG A 45 10.11 -0.43 -8.15
CA ARG A 45 9.34 0.57 -8.91
C ARG A 45 8.99 0.09 -10.32
N ALA A 46 9.92 -0.56 -11.02
CA ALA A 46 9.68 -1.10 -12.35
C ALA A 46 8.60 -2.19 -12.37
N LEU A 47 8.52 -2.97 -11.27
CA LEU A 47 7.54 -4.04 -11.14
C LEU A 47 6.16 -3.54 -10.69
N ALA A 48 6.09 -2.41 -9.99
CA ALA A 48 4.89 -1.96 -9.30
C ALA A 48 3.69 -1.79 -10.23
N VAL A 49 3.83 -1.08 -11.33
CA VAL A 49 2.72 -0.77 -12.25
C VAL A 49 2.14 -2.03 -12.91
N PRO A 50 2.94 -2.91 -13.55
CA PRO A 50 2.40 -4.15 -14.11
C PRO A 50 1.82 -5.08 -13.03
N LEU A 51 2.41 -5.12 -11.84
CA LEU A 51 1.90 -5.92 -10.73
C LEU A 51 0.50 -5.45 -10.31
N VAL A 52 0.31 -4.14 -10.10
CA VAL A 52 -1.00 -3.56 -9.74
C VAL A 52 -2.02 -3.83 -10.84
N PHE A 53 -1.67 -3.63 -12.11
CA PHE A 53 -2.56 -3.90 -13.23
C PHE A 53 -3.08 -5.33 -13.23
N PHE A 54 -2.19 -6.32 -13.20
CA PHE A 54 -2.59 -7.73 -13.23
C PHE A 54 -3.25 -8.18 -11.92
N ALA A 55 -2.88 -7.61 -10.78
CA ALA A 55 -3.52 -7.90 -9.50
C ALA A 55 -5.00 -7.47 -9.49
N VAL A 56 -5.28 -6.22 -9.90
CA VAL A 56 -6.66 -5.70 -10.00
C VAL A 56 -7.46 -6.49 -11.03
N LEU A 57 -6.88 -6.73 -12.19
CA LEU A 57 -7.53 -7.44 -13.27
C LEU A 57 -7.88 -8.89 -12.88
N ASP A 58 -6.92 -9.64 -12.30
CA ASP A 58 -7.13 -11.02 -11.84
C ASP A 58 -8.19 -11.09 -10.73
N ALA A 59 -8.11 -10.19 -9.74
CA ALA A 59 -9.11 -10.10 -8.68
C ALA A 59 -10.51 -9.83 -9.22
N PHE A 60 -10.63 -8.88 -10.15
CA PHE A 60 -11.92 -8.48 -10.72
C PHE A 60 -12.54 -9.59 -11.61
N VAL A 61 -11.72 -10.27 -12.40
CA VAL A 61 -12.16 -11.36 -13.29
C VAL A 61 -12.60 -12.60 -12.48
N LYS A 62 -11.87 -12.96 -11.42
CA LYS A 62 -12.18 -14.13 -10.56
C LYS A 62 -13.42 -13.95 -9.70
N THR A 63 -13.82 -12.72 -9.45
CA THR A 63 -14.90 -12.41 -8.52
C THR A 63 -16.27 -12.70 -9.15
N ARG A 64 -16.84 -13.87 -8.84
CA ARG A 64 -18.24 -14.24 -9.17
C ARG A 64 -19.15 -13.79 -8.03
N ILE A 65 -19.49 -12.52 -7.94
CA ILE A 65 -20.34 -12.02 -6.86
C ILE A 65 -21.59 -11.42 -7.47
N GLU A 66 -22.74 -11.69 -6.83
CA GLU A 66 -23.99 -10.97 -7.13
C GLU A 66 -23.74 -9.47 -7.03
N GLY A 67 -24.09 -8.71 -8.07
CA GLY A 67 -23.74 -7.29 -8.18
C GLY A 67 -24.09 -6.45 -6.96
N ARG A 68 -25.18 -6.78 -6.27
CA ARG A 68 -25.62 -6.07 -5.05
C ARG A 68 -24.70 -6.31 -3.84
N LYS A 69 -24.25 -7.55 -3.63
CA LYS A 69 -23.31 -7.88 -2.53
C LYS A 69 -21.94 -7.27 -2.78
N PHE A 70 -21.51 -7.25 -4.04
CA PHE A 70 -20.27 -6.59 -4.42
C PHE A 70 -20.33 -5.07 -4.23
N GLY A 71 -21.42 -4.43 -4.68
CA GLY A 71 -21.61 -3.00 -4.48
C GLY A 71 -21.57 -2.61 -3.00
N ARG A 72 -22.17 -3.44 -2.11
CA ARG A 72 -22.11 -3.23 -0.67
C ARG A 72 -20.70 -3.42 -0.11
N LEU A 73 -19.97 -4.45 -0.54
CA LEU A 73 -18.56 -4.65 -0.20
C LEU A 73 -17.75 -3.41 -0.56
N MET A 74 -17.86 -2.92 -1.79
CA MET A 74 -17.15 -1.74 -2.28
C MET A 74 -17.49 -0.49 -1.47
N LEU A 75 -18.78 -0.28 -1.14
CA LEU A 75 -19.18 0.86 -0.34
C LEU A 75 -18.57 0.82 1.07
N ILE A 76 -18.59 -0.34 1.73
CA ILE A 76 -17.99 -0.50 3.06
C ILE A 76 -16.49 -0.24 3.01
N CYS A 77 -15.78 -0.82 2.05
CA CYS A 77 -14.34 -0.60 1.85
C CYS A 77 -14.03 0.89 1.60
N LEU A 78 -14.83 1.55 0.74
CA LEU A 78 -14.65 2.97 0.43
C LEU A 78 -14.87 3.86 1.65
N VAL A 79 -15.89 3.57 2.47
CA VAL A 79 -16.13 4.32 3.71
C VAL A 79 -14.98 4.11 4.69
N ASN A 80 -14.55 2.87 4.92
CA ASN A 80 -13.46 2.55 5.83
C ASN A 80 -12.16 3.27 5.44
N VAL A 81 -11.76 3.17 4.17
CA VAL A 81 -10.54 3.82 3.69
C VAL A 81 -10.65 5.34 3.72
N SER A 82 -11.84 5.91 3.46
CA SER A 82 -12.05 7.35 3.58
C SER A 82 -11.86 7.85 5.01
N VAL A 83 -12.35 7.11 6.00
CA VAL A 83 -12.11 7.43 7.42
C VAL A 83 -10.63 7.30 7.77
N ALA A 84 -9.94 6.25 7.27
CA ALA A 84 -8.51 6.10 7.43
C ALA A 84 -7.76 7.33 6.90
N MET A 85 -8.11 7.81 5.70
CA MET A 85 -7.51 9.00 5.09
C MET A 85 -7.72 10.24 5.93
N VAL A 86 -8.96 10.48 6.40
CA VAL A 86 -9.26 11.64 7.27
C VAL A 86 -8.40 11.60 8.54
N ILE A 87 -8.26 10.44 9.19
CA ILE A 87 -7.42 10.28 10.38
C ILE A 87 -5.95 10.58 10.04
N GLY A 88 -5.40 9.94 9.01
CA GLY A 88 -3.99 10.06 8.64
C GLY A 88 -3.62 11.49 8.25
N LEU A 89 -4.40 12.11 7.37
CA LEU A 89 -4.15 13.48 6.91
C LEU A 89 -4.29 14.48 8.05
N THR A 90 -5.29 14.30 8.93
CA THR A 90 -5.46 15.18 10.10
C THR A 90 -4.22 15.13 10.99
N LEU A 91 -3.74 13.93 11.32
CA LEU A 91 -2.55 13.77 12.16
C LEU A 91 -1.31 14.39 11.51
N LEU A 92 -1.10 14.18 10.21
CA LEU A 92 0.05 14.75 9.51
C LEU A 92 -0.02 16.29 9.38
N ASN A 93 -1.20 16.83 9.16
CA ASN A 93 -1.38 18.27 9.08
C ASN A 93 -1.30 18.97 10.45
N VAL A 94 -1.71 18.28 11.54
CA VAL A 94 -1.65 18.83 12.90
C VAL A 94 -0.22 18.74 13.46
N PHE A 95 0.40 17.55 13.42
CA PHE A 95 1.72 17.32 14.03
C PHE A 95 2.90 17.73 13.14
N GLN A 96 2.71 17.76 11.84
CA GLN A 96 3.69 18.18 10.82
C GLN A 96 5.10 17.59 11.03
N PRO A 97 5.23 16.27 11.21
CA PRO A 97 6.52 15.65 11.57
C PRO A 97 7.60 15.88 10.51
N GLY A 98 7.21 16.07 9.25
CA GLY A 98 8.15 16.35 8.16
C GLY A 98 8.87 17.69 8.30
N LYS A 99 8.27 18.70 8.95
CA LYS A 99 8.93 19.99 9.16
C LYS A 99 10.25 19.89 9.96
N LEU A 100 10.38 18.89 10.81
CA LEU A 100 11.63 18.61 11.54
C LEU A 100 12.78 18.17 10.62
N TRP A 101 12.45 17.79 9.39
CA TRP A 101 13.39 17.34 8.37
C TRP A 101 13.75 18.38 7.34
N GLN A 102 13.09 19.55 7.35
CA GLN A 102 13.38 20.63 6.40
C GLN A 102 14.84 21.02 6.44
N GLY A 103 15.42 21.23 5.27
CA GLY A 103 16.85 21.51 5.08
C GLY A 103 17.77 20.28 5.20
N LYS A 104 17.41 19.26 5.98
CA LYS A 104 18.23 18.03 6.13
C LYS A 104 18.04 17.08 4.96
N LEU A 105 16.80 16.87 4.54
CA LEU A 105 16.49 16.03 3.38
C LEU A 105 17.01 16.67 2.09
N GLU A 106 16.84 17.97 1.93
CA GLU A 106 17.39 18.73 0.80
C GLU A 106 18.91 18.65 0.73
N ALA A 107 19.59 18.78 1.87
CA ALA A 107 21.05 18.62 1.95
C ALA A 107 21.50 17.21 1.55
N LEU A 108 20.74 16.16 1.94
CA LEU A 108 21.01 14.76 1.54
C LEU A 108 20.83 14.58 0.03
N ILE A 109 19.77 15.13 -0.54
CA ILE A 109 19.48 15.10 -1.98
C ILE A 109 20.60 15.82 -2.74
N ALA A 110 20.95 17.05 -2.33
CA ALA A 110 22.02 17.85 -2.97
C ALA A 110 23.36 17.13 -2.96
N GLN A 111 23.72 16.45 -1.85
CA GLN A 111 24.95 15.65 -1.77
C GLN A 111 24.94 14.45 -2.70
N THR A 112 23.76 13.92 -3.03
CA THR A 112 23.61 12.78 -3.93
C THR A 112 23.64 13.22 -5.39
N HIS A 113 23.06 14.40 -5.71
CA HIS A 113 23.03 14.98 -7.06
C HIS A 113 24.40 15.44 -7.57
N ALA A 114 25.31 15.83 -6.72
CA ALA A 114 26.67 16.20 -7.13
C ALA A 114 27.43 15.09 -7.87
N LYS A 115 26.89 13.86 -7.93
CA LYS A 115 27.50 12.68 -8.54
C LYS A 115 26.64 11.90 -9.53
N ALA A 116 25.37 12.27 -9.76
CA ALA A 116 24.48 11.56 -10.67
C ALA A 116 24.35 12.34 -12.01
N PRO A 117 24.42 11.67 -13.18
CA PRO A 117 24.04 12.28 -14.43
C PRO A 117 22.58 12.71 -14.38
N GLU A 118 22.26 13.89 -14.87
CA GLU A 118 20.87 14.39 -14.99
C GLU A 118 20.03 13.36 -15.76
N ALA A 119 19.26 12.56 -15.03
CA ALA A 119 18.21 11.78 -15.65
C ALA A 119 17.08 12.75 -16.02
N LYS A 120 16.95 13.05 -17.32
CA LYS A 120 15.84 13.86 -17.84
C LYS A 120 14.53 13.30 -17.31
N LYS A 121 13.80 14.12 -16.60
CA LYS A 121 12.41 13.85 -16.19
C LYS A 121 11.60 13.49 -17.43
N ALA A 122 11.01 12.31 -17.45
CA ALA A 122 9.82 12.08 -18.26
C ALA A 122 8.64 12.62 -17.47
N ASP A 123 8.54 13.94 -17.33
CA ASP A 123 7.32 14.57 -16.83
C ASP A 123 6.23 14.26 -17.86
N ASP A 124 5.10 13.72 -17.40
CA ASP A 124 3.95 13.52 -18.29
C ASP A 124 3.48 14.91 -18.77
N PRO A 125 3.58 15.22 -20.08
CA PRO A 125 3.23 16.56 -20.59
C PRO A 125 1.76 16.91 -20.43
N GLU A 126 0.90 15.95 -20.12
CA GLU A 126 -0.54 16.16 -19.88
C GLU A 126 -0.88 16.21 -18.39
N ALA A 127 0.11 16.08 -17.47
CA ALA A 127 -0.16 16.12 -16.04
C ALA A 127 -0.75 17.49 -15.65
N PRO A 128 -1.97 17.56 -15.10
CA PRO A 128 -2.54 18.81 -14.64
C PRO A 128 -1.69 19.36 -13.49
N GLY A 129 -1.52 20.68 -13.42
CA GLY A 129 -1.05 21.34 -12.22
C GLY A 129 -1.97 20.99 -11.03
N ALA A 130 -1.49 21.15 -9.79
CA ALA A 130 -2.31 20.93 -8.59
C ALA A 130 -3.48 21.92 -8.53
N THR A 131 -4.59 21.60 -9.18
CA THR A 131 -5.83 22.39 -9.20
C THR A 131 -6.94 21.65 -8.46
N LEU A 132 -7.88 22.42 -7.87
CA LEU A 132 -9.10 21.87 -7.27
C LEU A 132 -10.19 21.60 -8.31
N GLU A 133 -9.94 21.86 -9.58
CA GLU A 133 -10.88 21.63 -10.64
C GLU A 133 -11.04 20.11 -10.91
N VAL A 134 -12.23 19.60 -10.72
CA VAL A 134 -12.53 18.16 -10.79
C VAL A 134 -12.42 17.64 -12.23
N LEU A 135 -12.93 18.37 -13.21
CA LEU A 135 -13.00 17.93 -14.60
C LEU A 135 -11.62 17.74 -15.26
N PRO A 136 -10.67 18.68 -15.20
CA PRO A 136 -9.32 18.47 -15.73
C PRO A 136 -8.59 17.32 -15.05
N ASN A 137 -8.75 17.17 -13.74
CA ASN A 137 -8.14 16.07 -12.99
C ASN A 137 -8.72 14.70 -13.40
N VAL A 138 -10.06 14.59 -13.56
CA VAL A 138 -10.70 13.35 -14.01
C VAL A 138 -10.34 13.04 -15.47
N ALA A 139 -10.32 14.06 -16.36
CA ALA A 139 -9.94 13.89 -17.76
C ALA A 139 -8.51 13.35 -17.92
N TYR A 140 -7.57 13.80 -17.09
CA TYR A 140 -6.19 13.31 -17.10
C TYR A 140 -6.07 11.80 -16.79
N TYR A 141 -6.97 11.26 -15.95
CA TYR A 141 -6.94 9.83 -15.62
C TYR A 141 -7.55 8.94 -16.70
N ILE A 142 -8.24 9.52 -17.69
CA ILE A 142 -8.68 8.78 -18.88
C ILE A 142 -7.52 8.85 -19.90
N PRO A 143 -6.79 7.75 -20.11
CA PRO A 143 -5.57 7.82 -20.90
C PRO A 143 -5.85 8.00 -22.39
N SER A 144 -5.06 8.82 -23.06
CA SER A 144 -5.08 8.99 -24.53
C SER A 144 -4.54 7.76 -25.28
N SER A 145 -3.87 6.84 -24.56
CA SER A 145 -3.30 5.59 -25.07
C SER A 145 -3.26 4.52 -23.96
N LEU A 146 -3.51 3.25 -24.32
CA LEU A 146 -3.44 2.13 -23.38
C LEU A 146 -2.03 1.88 -22.81
N VAL A 147 -0.99 2.34 -23.49
CA VAL A 147 0.42 2.14 -23.06
C VAL A 147 0.92 3.29 -22.20
N ARG A 148 0.40 4.50 -22.43
CA ARG A 148 0.85 5.73 -21.74
C ARG A 148 0.85 5.64 -20.21
N PRO A 149 -0.19 5.11 -19.52
CA PRO A 149 -0.19 4.97 -18.07
C PRO A 149 0.96 4.13 -17.53
N PHE A 150 1.40 3.13 -18.28
CA PHE A 150 2.54 2.30 -17.91
C PHE A 150 3.87 3.04 -18.08
N VAL A 151 4.03 3.83 -19.14
CA VAL A 151 5.25 4.60 -19.42
C VAL A 151 5.47 5.69 -18.37
N TYR A 152 4.42 6.42 -18.01
CA TYR A 152 4.48 7.51 -17.03
C TYR A 152 4.16 7.09 -15.60
N ASN A 153 3.95 5.78 -15.34
CA ASN A 153 3.58 5.23 -14.04
C ASN A 153 2.32 5.90 -13.42
N ASN A 154 1.33 6.23 -14.26
CA ASN A 154 0.07 6.80 -13.79
C ASN A 154 -0.81 5.70 -13.19
N LEU A 155 -0.69 5.51 -11.86
CA LEU A 155 -1.33 4.43 -11.13
C LEU A 155 -2.86 4.47 -11.26
N ILE A 156 -3.47 5.65 -11.17
CA ILE A 156 -4.92 5.81 -11.22
C ILE A 156 -5.45 5.35 -12.57
N SER A 157 -4.83 5.80 -13.67
CA SER A 157 -5.21 5.38 -15.03
C SER A 157 -5.01 3.87 -15.24
N VAL A 158 -3.94 3.29 -14.68
CA VAL A 158 -3.67 1.84 -14.77
C VAL A 158 -4.76 1.04 -14.07
N VAL A 159 -5.18 1.46 -12.87
CA VAL A 159 -6.27 0.77 -12.14
C VAL A 159 -7.60 0.92 -12.86
N LEU A 160 -7.94 2.12 -13.36
CA LEU A 160 -9.15 2.32 -14.16
C LEU A 160 -9.17 1.43 -15.40
N MET A 161 -8.04 1.34 -16.11
CA MET A 161 -7.92 0.43 -17.26
C MET A 161 -8.11 -1.04 -16.86
N ALA A 162 -7.52 -1.47 -15.75
CA ALA A 162 -7.67 -2.85 -15.26
C ALA A 162 -9.13 -3.16 -14.91
N LEU A 163 -9.85 -2.23 -14.29
CA LEU A 163 -11.27 -2.37 -13.96
C LEU A 163 -12.14 -2.43 -15.22
N LEU A 164 -11.91 -1.53 -16.20
CA LEU A 164 -12.65 -1.52 -17.47
C LEU A 164 -12.40 -2.81 -18.28
N MET A 165 -11.14 -3.23 -18.39
CA MET A 165 -10.77 -4.48 -19.06
C MET A 165 -11.38 -5.69 -18.36
N GLY A 166 -11.34 -5.75 -17.04
CA GLY A 166 -11.95 -6.81 -16.25
C GLY A 166 -13.47 -6.86 -16.43
N ALA A 167 -14.15 -5.70 -16.50
CA ALA A 167 -15.57 -5.62 -16.78
C ALA A 167 -15.91 -6.15 -18.20
N ALA A 168 -15.11 -5.78 -19.21
CA ALA A 168 -15.25 -6.27 -20.57
C ALA A 168 -15.07 -7.79 -20.66
N ILE A 169 -14.02 -8.34 -20.02
CA ILE A 169 -13.76 -9.80 -19.97
C ILE A 169 -14.95 -10.53 -19.32
N ARG A 170 -15.49 -10.01 -18.23
CA ARG A 170 -16.67 -10.60 -17.57
C ARG A 170 -17.90 -10.60 -18.46
N ARG A 171 -18.11 -9.53 -19.23
CA ARG A 171 -19.21 -9.44 -20.19
C ARG A 171 -19.06 -10.47 -21.30
N VAL A 172 -17.89 -10.54 -21.94
CA VAL A 172 -17.59 -11.54 -22.99
C VAL A 172 -17.76 -12.96 -22.44
N ARG A 173 -17.30 -13.23 -21.20
CA ARG A 173 -17.52 -14.53 -20.56
C ARG A 173 -18.99 -14.87 -20.42
N SER A 174 -19.81 -13.92 -19.96
CA SER A 174 -21.25 -14.16 -19.81
C SER A 174 -21.94 -14.43 -21.15
N GLU A 175 -21.54 -13.74 -22.20
CA GLU A 175 -22.05 -13.92 -23.57
C GLU A 175 -21.62 -15.29 -24.14
N GLN A 176 -20.36 -15.67 -23.96
CA GLN A 176 -19.83 -16.98 -24.40
C GLN A 176 -20.46 -18.15 -23.64
N GLU A 177 -20.60 -18.05 -22.32
CA GLU A 177 -21.27 -19.08 -21.51
C GLU A 177 -22.72 -19.30 -21.97
N ALA A 178 -23.42 -18.26 -22.40
CA ALA A 178 -24.78 -18.37 -22.95
C ALA A 178 -24.82 -19.10 -24.30
N HIS A 179 -23.72 -19.11 -25.07
CA HIS A 179 -23.59 -19.78 -26.36
C HIS A 179 -22.80 -21.11 -26.29
N GLY A 180 -22.42 -21.55 -25.08
CA GLY A 180 -21.63 -22.78 -24.89
C GLY A 180 -20.14 -22.67 -25.27
N GLU A 181 -19.64 -21.44 -25.48
CA GLU A 181 -18.25 -21.15 -25.80
C GLU A 181 -17.41 -20.93 -24.54
N THR A 182 -16.10 -21.22 -24.63
CA THR A 182 -15.19 -21.10 -23.47
C THR A 182 -13.85 -20.43 -23.79
N SER A 183 -13.70 -19.83 -24.96
CA SER A 183 -12.39 -19.28 -25.42
C SER A 183 -11.85 -18.17 -24.52
N ILE A 184 -12.72 -17.38 -23.88
CA ILE A 184 -12.32 -16.32 -22.95
C ILE A 184 -11.57 -16.85 -21.73
N ARG A 185 -11.77 -18.12 -21.33
CA ARG A 185 -11.06 -18.75 -20.21
C ARG A 185 -9.54 -18.82 -20.42
N THR A 186 -9.10 -18.84 -21.68
CA THR A 186 -7.68 -18.75 -22.03
C THR A 186 -7.11 -17.39 -21.62
N VAL A 187 -7.85 -16.32 -21.85
CA VAL A 187 -7.44 -14.96 -21.44
C VAL A 187 -7.41 -14.85 -19.92
N GLU A 188 -8.41 -15.40 -19.22
CA GLU A 188 -8.45 -15.41 -17.76
C GLU A 188 -7.25 -16.19 -17.17
N SER A 189 -6.91 -17.33 -17.76
CA SER A 189 -5.76 -18.15 -17.37
C SER A 189 -4.45 -17.42 -17.63
N PHE A 190 -4.33 -16.72 -18.75
CA PHE A 190 -3.17 -15.89 -19.09
C PHE A 190 -2.97 -14.76 -18.08
N ILE A 191 -4.04 -14.04 -17.71
CA ILE A 191 -3.99 -12.98 -16.70
C ILE A 191 -3.49 -13.54 -15.35
N ALA A 192 -4.05 -14.66 -14.91
CA ALA A 192 -3.64 -15.33 -13.69
C ALA A 192 -2.16 -15.75 -13.72
N ALA A 193 -1.70 -16.30 -14.85
CA ALA A 193 -0.30 -16.68 -15.05
C ALA A 193 0.64 -15.48 -15.02
N CYS A 194 0.30 -14.37 -15.70
CA CYS A 194 1.07 -13.14 -15.68
C CYS A 194 1.19 -12.60 -14.24
N TYR A 195 0.08 -12.57 -13.49
CA TYR A 195 0.11 -12.14 -12.10
C TYR A 195 1.02 -13.02 -11.23
N GLN A 196 0.97 -14.35 -11.39
CA GLN A 196 1.84 -15.27 -10.67
C GLN A 196 3.33 -15.06 -11.01
N VAL A 197 3.66 -14.85 -12.28
CA VAL A 197 5.04 -14.55 -12.70
C VAL A 197 5.54 -13.27 -12.03
N LEU A 198 4.73 -12.21 -12.02
CA LEU A 198 5.07 -10.95 -11.36
C LEU A 198 5.26 -11.11 -9.85
N LEU A 199 4.45 -11.95 -9.19
CA LEU A 199 4.63 -12.28 -7.77
C LEU A 199 5.95 -13.01 -7.49
N VAL A 200 6.37 -13.93 -8.37
CA VAL A 200 7.67 -14.60 -8.25
C VAL A 200 8.82 -13.61 -8.45
N MET A 201 8.72 -12.72 -9.45
CA MET A 201 9.72 -11.66 -9.65
C MET A 201 9.80 -10.74 -8.42
N LEU A 202 8.65 -10.38 -7.85
CA LEU A 202 8.58 -9.61 -6.62
C LEU A 202 9.28 -10.32 -5.46
N GLU A 203 9.01 -11.63 -5.28
CA GLU A 203 9.68 -12.41 -4.23
C GLU A 203 11.20 -12.39 -4.36
N TRP A 204 11.73 -12.44 -5.59
CA TRP A 204 13.18 -12.32 -5.82
C TRP A 204 13.73 -10.96 -5.41
N ILE A 205 13.01 -9.88 -5.78
CA ILE A 205 13.41 -8.52 -5.41
C ILE A 205 13.33 -8.33 -3.88
N VAL A 206 12.25 -8.81 -3.25
CA VAL A 206 12.05 -8.72 -1.79
C VAL A 206 13.19 -9.42 -1.02
N LYS A 207 13.75 -10.51 -1.54
CA LYS A 207 14.92 -11.16 -0.95
C LYS A 207 16.18 -10.29 -0.97
N THR A 208 16.26 -9.28 -1.82
CA THR A 208 17.38 -8.32 -1.83
C THR A 208 17.23 -7.17 -0.84
N ILE A 209 16.01 -6.97 -0.28
CA ILE A 209 15.71 -5.84 0.62
C ILE A 209 16.66 -5.77 1.84
N PRO A 210 17.00 -6.86 2.56
CA PRO A 210 17.91 -6.77 3.70
C PRO A 210 19.28 -6.18 3.33
N TYR A 211 19.81 -6.52 2.16
CA TYR A 211 21.09 -5.99 1.67
C TYR A 211 20.96 -4.53 1.20
N ALA A 212 19.83 -4.21 0.56
CA ALA A 212 19.51 -2.86 0.17
C ALA A 212 19.41 -1.93 1.38
N VAL A 213 18.72 -2.39 2.43
CA VAL A 213 18.57 -1.66 3.71
C VAL A 213 19.93 -1.48 4.39
N PHE A 214 20.73 -2.54 4.50
CA PHE A 214 22.09 -2.45 5.03
C PHE A 214 22.90 -1.35 4.35
N GLY A 215 22.98 -1.37 3.02
CA GLY A 215 23.77 -0.41 2.25
C GLY A 215 23.25 1.02 2.35
N THR A 216 21.93 1.18 2.32
CA THR A 216 21.28 2.50 2.40
C THR A 216 21.43 3.11 3.78
N VAL A 217 21.23 2.33 4.84
CA VAL A 217 21.40 2.77 6.23
C VAL A 217 22.86 3.14 6.49
N ALA A 218 23.82 2.34 6.02
CA ALA A 218 25.25 2.65 6.13
C ALA A 218 25.59 3.97 5.44
N LYS A 219 25.06 4.23 4.25
CA LYS A 219 25.25 5.51 3.54
C LYS A 219 24.65 6.68 4.31
N VAL A 220 23.40 6.55 4.77
CA VAL A 220 22.68 7.63 5.47
C VAL A 220 23.34 7.96 6.80
N VAL A 221 23.69 6.95 7.61
CA VAL A 221 24.38 7.15 8.89
C VAL A 221 25.77 7.71 8.68
N GLY A 222 26.48 7.23 7.67
CA GLY A 222 27.82 7.75 7.33
C GLY A 222 27.79 9.22 6.89
N ALA A 223 26.73 9.65 6.20
CA ALA A 223 26.60 11.03 5.73
C ALA A 223 26.04 12.00 6.77
N SER A 224 25.08 11.58 7.60
CA SER A 224 24.26 12.45 8.43
C SER A 224 24.33 12.10 9.93
N GLY A 225 25.04 11.05 10.30
CA GLY A 225 25.12 10.59 11.68
C GLY A 225 23.82 9.93 12.17
N LEU A 226 23.81 9.54 13.45
CA LEU A 226 22.67 8.85 14.08
C LEU A 226 21.45 9.76 14.31
N GLY A 227 21.63 11.08 14.25
CA GLY A 227 20.55 12.05 14.46
C GLY A 227 19.37 11.90 13.49
N VAL A 228 19.61 11.28 12.32
CA VAL A 228 18.54 10.98 11.33
C VAL A 228 17.48 10.07 11.93
N PHE A 229 17.85 9.07 12.70
CA PHE A 229 16.88 8.15 13.32
C PHE A 229 16.02 8.82 14.39
N ALA A 230 16.57 9.79 15.13
CA ALA A 230 15.79 10.55 16.12
C ALA A 230 14.61 11.30 15.50
N LEU A 231 14.72 11.68 14.23
CA LEU A 231 13.65 12.37 13.51
C LEU A 231 12.62 11.40 12.92
N LEU A 232 13.05 10.20 12.50
CA LEU A 232 12.16 9.15 11.99
C LEU A 232 11.22 8.62 13.08
N TRP A 233 11.63 8.64 14.35
CA TRP A 233 10.76 8.25 15.45
C TRP A 233 9.49 9.10 15.56
N VAL A 234 9.57 10.38 15.24
CA VAL A 234 8.38 11.25 15.27
C VAL A 234 7.39 10.81 14.19
N PHE A 235 7.88 10.56 12.96
CA PHE A 235 7.03 10.02 11.90
C PHE A 235 6.45 8.65 12.27
N LEU A 236 7.28 7.75 12.82
CA LEU A 236 6.85 6.42 13.27
C LEU A 236 5.70 6.52 14.29
N LEU A 237 5.86 7.37 15.31
CA LEU A 237 4.83 7.56 16.34
C LEU A 237 3.54 8.11 15.76
N VAL A 238 3.61 9.10 14.87
CA VAL A 238 2.42 9.69 14.21
C VAL A 238 1.75 8.65 13.32
N ALA A 239 2.51 7.87 12.54
CA ALA A 239 1.97 6.83 11.67
C ALA A 239 1.31 5.70 12.49
N LEU A 240 1.97 5.22 13.54
CA LEU A 240 1.40 4.20 14.43
C LEU A 240 0.16 4.71 15.17
N SER A 241 0.13 5.99 15.55
CA SER A 241 -1.07 6.60 16.16
C SER A 241 -2.25 6.61 15.19
N GLY A 242 -2.03 6.94 13.92
CA GLY A 242 -3.06 6.87 12.88
C GLY A 242 -3.61 5.45 12.70
N LEU A 243 -2.73 4.48 12.58
CA LEU A 243 -3.09 3.06 12.49
C LEU A 243 -3.84 2.58 13.74
N ALA A 244 -3.38 2.98 14.93
CA ALA A 244 -4.01 2.60 16.20
C ALA A 244 -5.40 3.22 16.37
N ILE A 245 -5.57 4.52 16.09
CA ILE A 245 -6.87 5.18 16.14
C ILE A 245 -7.85 4.48 15.20
N HIS A 246 -7.43 4.21 13.97
CA HIS A 246 -8.28 3.57 12.98
C HIS A 246 -8.63 2.14 13.38
N SER A 247 -7.68 1.34 13.85
CA SER A 247 -7.90 -0.08 14.14
C SER A 247 -8.49 -0.35 15.53
N LEU A 248 -8.08 0.39 16.56
CA LEU A 248 -8.47 0.11 17.95
C LEU A 248 -9.64 0.95 18.44
N ILE A 249 -9.98 2.05 17.75
CA ILE A 249 -11.11 2.90 18.09
C ILE A 249 -12.21 2.75 17.04
N TYR A 250 -11.90 3.08 15.78
CA TYR A 250 -12.91 3.10 14.72
C TYR A 250 -13.49 1.71 14.46
N TYR A 251 -12.67 0.69 14.17
CA TYR A 251 -13.20 -0.63 13.83
C TYR A 251 -14.04 -1.27 14.94
N PRO A 252 -13.61 -1.31 16.22
CA PRO A 252 -14.43 -1.87 17.27
C PRO A 252 -15.73 -1.08 17.51
N ALA A 253 -15.69 0.26 17.35
CA ALA A 253 -16.88 1.09 17.46
C ALA A 253 -17.89 0.78 16.35
N ILE A 254 -17.44 0.68 15.10
CA ILE A 254 -18.29 0.36 13.97
C ILE A 254 -18.83 -1.08 14.04
N ALA A 255 -17.98 -2.05 14.42
CA ALA A 255 -18.40 -3.43 14.65
C ALA A 255 -19.51 -3.52 15.71
N TRP A 256 -19.45 -2.67 16.73
CA TRP A 256 -20.47 -2.61 17.78
C TRP A 256 -21.74 -1.92 17.30
N LEU A 257 -21.63 -0.70 16.75
CA LEU A 257 -22.77 0.14 16.40
C LEU A 257 -23.61 -0.45 15.24
N TRP A 258 -22.94 -0.94 14.20
CA TRP A 258 -23.62 -1.44 12.99
C TRP A 258 -23.53 -2.95 12.81
N GLY A 259 -22.46 -3.57 13.34
CA GLY A 259 -22.28 -5.01 13.24
C GLY A 259 -22.83 -5.82 14.43
N LYS A 260 -23.35 -5.16 15.48
CA LYS A 260 -23.87 -5.76 16.71
C LYS A 260 -22.86 -6.69 17.41
N LYS A 261 -21.56 -6.51 17.16
CA LYS A 261 -20.47 -7.27 17.79
C LYS A 261 -19.74 -6.36 18.78
N SER A 262 -19.75 -6.72 20.07
CA SER A 262 -19.08 -5.91 21.10
C SER A 262 -17.57 -5.78 20.84
N PRO A 263 -16.91 -4.71 21.29
CA PRO A 263 -15.44 -4.57 21.16
C PRO A 263 -14.68 -5.78 21.74
N LYS A 264 -15.17 -6.36 22.84
CA LYS A 264 -14.60 -7.58 23.45
C LYS A 264 -14.72 -8.78 22.53
N ASN A 265 -15.86 -8.95 21.84
CA ASN A 265 -16.05 -10.02 20.86
C ASN A 265 -15.14 -9.81 19.65
N TYR A 266 -15.12 -8.59 19.09
CA TYR A 266 -14.34 -8.24 17.92
C TYR A 266 -12.84 -8.42 18.14
N LEU A 267 -12.28 -7.82 19.20
CA LEU A 267 -10.84 -7.90 19.49
C LEU A 267 -10.44 -9.25 20.08
N GLY A 268 -11.27 -9.81 21.00
CA GLY A 268 -10.93 -11.06 21.68
C GLY A 268 -10.99 -12.28 20.76
N ASN A 269 -12.10 -12.47 20.03
CA ASN A 269 -12.21 -13.57 19.06
C ASN A 269 -11.38 -13.34 17.79
N GLY A 270 -11.03 -12.08 17.48
CA GLY A 270 -10.17 -11.72 16.36
C GLY A 270 -8.67 -11.76 16.64
N ALA A 271 -8.27 -11.93 17.91
CA ALA A 271 -6.87 -11.80 18.32
C ALA A 271 -5.89 -12.70 17.54
N ASP A 272 -6.26 -13.96 17.32
CA ASP A 272 -5.41 -14.90 16.58
C ASP A 272 -5.13 -14.43 15.13
N ALA A 273 -6.15 -13.88 14.46
CA ALA A 273 -6.02 -13.35 13.11
C ALA A 273 -5.15 -12.08 13.10
N ILE A 274 -5.40 -11.16 14.03
CA ILE A 274 -4.65 -9.90 14.17
C ILE A 274 -3.17 -10.20 14.41
N LEU A 275 -2.87 -11.07 15.40
CA LEU A 275 -1.48 -11.47 15.71
C LEU A 275 -0.81 -12.20 14.54
N THR A 276 -1.57 -12.98 13.77
CA THR A 276 -1.05 -13.61 12.56
C THR A 276 -0.68 -12.56 11.51
N GLY A 277 -1.53 -11.57 11.24
CA GLY A 277 -1.23 -10.46 10.33
C GLY A 277 -0.01 -9.66 10.75
N LEU A 278 0.06 -9.28 12.03
CA LEU A 278 1.21 -8.59 12.61
C LEU A 278 2.52 -9.37 12.46
N SER A 279 2.48 -10.68 12.74
CA SER A 279 3.70 -11.50 12.75
C SER A 279 4.18 -11.90 11.36
N THR A 280 3.26 -12.20 10.46
CA THR A 280 3.57 -12.61 9.07
C THR A 280 3.81 -11.43 8.13
N ASN A 281 3.43 -10.22 8.55
CA ASN A 281 3.38 -9.04 7.67
C ASN A 281 2.57 -9.31 6.38
N SER A 282 1.46 -10.07 6.50
CA SER A 282 0.62 -10.43 5.36
C SER A 282 -0.83 -10.69 5.80
N SER A 283 -1.76 -9.89 5.33
CA SER A 283 -3.20 -10.15 5.53
C SER A 283 -3.64 -11.39 4.76
N LEU A 284 -3.10 -11.61 3.58
CA LEU A 284 -3.42 -12.79 2.76
C LEU A 284 -3.01 -14.11 3.44
N ALA A 285 -1.84 -14.15 4.07
CA ALA A 285 -1.39 -15.33 4.83
C ALA A 285 -2.27 -15.60 6.07
N SER A 286 -2.96 -14.59 6.57
CA SER A 286 -3.84 -14.66 7.73
C SER A 286 -5.23 -15.18 7.40
N VAL A 287 -5.64 -15.23 6.12
CA VAL A 287 -7.02 -15.58 5.69
C VAL A 287 -7.56 -16.84 6.36
N PRO A 288 -6.84 -17.99 6.42
CA PRO A 288 -7.39 -19.19 7.06
C PRO A 288 -7.72 -19.01 8.55
N ILE A 289 -6.92 -18.19 9.26
CA ILE A 289 -7.14 -17.88 10.68
C ILE A 289 -8.27 -16.84 10.82
N THR A 290 -8.30 -15.85 9.93
CA THR A 290 -9.37 -14.83 9.88
C THR A 290 -10.74 -15.50 9.71
N LEU A 291 -10.88 -16.48 8.83
CA LEU A 291 -12.13 -17.23 8.66
C LEU A 291 -12.57 -17.97 9.93
N LYS A 292 -11.63 -18.61 10.65
CA LYS A 292 -11.91 -19.24 11.94
C LYS A 292 -12.34 -18.24 13.02
N CYS A 293 -11.71 -17.06 13.05
CA CYS A 293 -12.07 -15.98 13.97
C CYS A 293 -13.47 -15.45 13.69
N LEU A 294 -13.81 -15.25 12.42
CA LEU A 294 -15.14 -14.81 11.99
C LEU A 294 -16.24 -15.83 12.33
N GLU A 295 -15.94 -17.12 12.18
CA GLU A 295 -16.83 -18.20 12.62
C GLU A 295 -17.10 -18.14 14.15
N LYS A 296 -16.05 -17.96 14.98
CA LYS A 296 -16.17 -17.73 16.42
C LYS A 296 -17.00 -16.49 16.77
N MET A 297 -16.99 -15.47 15.91
CA MET A 297 -17.80 -14.27 16.07
C MET A 297 -19.27 -14.47 15.60
N GLY A 298 -19.61 -15.64 15.05
CA GLY A 298 -20.95 -15.94 14.51
C GLY A 298 -21.24 -15.17 13.21
N VAL A 299 -20.25 -14.96 12.36
CA VAL A 299 -20.40 -14.38 11.02
C VAL A 299 -20.65 -15.51 10.02
N SER A 300 -21.62 -15.34 9.12
CA SER A 300 -21.94 -16.35 8.12
C SER A 300 -20.73 -16.65 7.20
N THR A 301 -20.63 -17.92 6.79
CA THR A 301 -19.53 -18.37 5.92
C THR A 301 -19.49 -17.59 4.60
N SER A 302 -20.64 -17.17 4.07
CA SER A 302 -20.71 -16.40 2.82
C SER A 302 -20.11 -15.00 2.98
N SER A 303 -20.46 -14.27 4.04
CA SER A 303 -19.91 -12.95 4.36
C SER A 303 -18.44 -13.01 4.71
N ALA A 304 -18.04 -14.01 5.51
CA ALA A 304 -16.66 -14.23 5.88
C ALA A 304 -15.76 -14.50 4.66
N ARG A 305 -16.16 -15.41 3.76
CA ARG A 305 -15.40 -15.70 2.54
C ARG A 305 -15.37 -14.52 1.58
N LEU A 306 -16.48 -13.80 1.42
CA LEU A 306 -16.53 -12.64 0.56
C LEU A 306 -15.56 -11.55 1.02
N ALA A 307 -15.51 -11.24 2.31
CA ALA A 307 -14.60 -10.25 2.85
C ALA A 307 -13.15 -10.74 2.86
N ALA A 308 -12.87 -11.90 3.49
CA ALA A 308 -11.51 -12.34 3.73
C ALA A 308 -10.81 -12.94 2.50
N CYS A 309 -11.54 -13.52 1.53
CA CYS A 309 -10.91 -14.13 0.34
C CYS A 309 -10.92 -13.19 -0.88
N VAL A 310 -11.93 -12.32 -1.00
CA VAL A 310 -12.09 -11.41 -2.13
C VAL A 310 -11.78 -9.97 -1.70
N GLY A 311 -12.40 -9.55 -0.58
CA GLY A 311 -12.26 -8.20 -0.05
C GLY A 311 -10.83 -7.85 0.33
N THR A 312 -10.05 -8.79 0.87
CA THR A 312 -8.68 -8.55 1.35
C THR A 312 -7.73 -7.97 0.30
N ASN A 313 -8.00 -8.17 -1.00
CA ASN A 313 -7.23 -7.54 -2.08
C ASN A 313 -7.73 -6.12 -2.43
N LEU A 314 -8.91 -5.73 -1.95
CA LEU A 314 -9.55 -4.45 -2.22
C LEU A 314 -9.58 -3.54 -0.99
N ASN A 315 -9.33 -4.10 0.18
CA ASN A 315 -9.53 -3.51 1.49
C ASN A 315 -8.21 -3.45 2.26
N ASN A 316 -7.31 -2.58 1.82
CA ASN A 316 -5.98 -2.42 2.38
C ASN A 316 -5.83 -1.07 3.11
N ASP A 317 -6.74 -0.79 4.06
CA ASP A 317 -6.81 0.50 4.78
C ASP A 317 -5.48 0.89 5.45
N GLY A 318 -4.78 -0.09 6.06
CA GLY A 318 -3.51 0.16 6.72
C GLY A 318 -2.39 0.56 5.75
N ILE A 319 -2.34 -0.05 4.56
CA ILE A 319 -1.37 0.31 3.51
C ILE A 319 -1.71 1.71 3.00
N THR A 320 -2.96 1.94 2.63
CA THR A 320 -3.45 3.20 2.06
C THR A 320 -3.21 4.38 3.01
N LEU A 321 -3.53 4.20 4.31
CA LEU A 321 -3.28 5.19 5.35
C LEU A 321 -1.79 5.57 5.43
N TYR A 322 -0.93 4.58 5.49
CA TYR A 322 0.51 4.81 5.57
C TYR A 322 1.06 5.53 4.35
N GLU A 323 0.65 5.15 3.15
CA GLU A 323 1.14 5.75 1.91
C GLU A 323 0.81 7.23 1.83
N ALA A 324 -0.43 7.61 2.15
CA ALA A 324 -0.82 9.00 2.20
C ALA A 324 -0.03 9.77 3.27
N MET A 325 0.15 9.17 4.46
CA MET A 325 0.95 9.79 5.53
C MET A 325 2.42 9.93 5.14
N ALA A 326 3.03 8.93 4.51
CA ALA A 326 4.42 8.98 4.07
C ALA A 326 4.62 10.03 2.97
N ALA A 327 3.68 10.16 2.04
CA ALA A 327 3.74 11.17 0.99
C ALA A 327 3.66 12.59 1.56
N LEU A 328 2.74 12.84 2.49
CA LEU A 328 2.65 14.15 3.17
C LEU A 328 3.90 14.43 4.01
N PHE A 329 4.40 13.44 4.74
CA PHE A 329 5.61 13.57 5.54
C PHE A 329 6.80 14.01 4.69
N LEU A 330 7.03 13.33 3.55
CA LEU A 330 8.14 13.66 2.67
C LEU A 330 7.94 15.00 1.96
N ALA A 331 6.73 15.35 1.57
CA ALA A 331 6.42 16.67 1.03
C ALA A 331 6.75 17.77 2.07
N GLN A 332 6.32 17.62 3.32
CA GLN A 332 6.65 18.53 4.41
C GLN A 332 8.16 18.62 4.65
N ALA A 333 8.88 17.47 4.59
CA ALA A 333 10.33 17.41 4.77
C ALA A 333 11.11 18.16 3.68
N LEU A 334 10.52 18.30 2.49
CA LEU A 334 11.04 19.09 1.36
C LEU A 334 10.56 20.55 1.37
N GLY A 335 9.90 20.99 2.44
CA GLY A 335 9.35 22.34 2.49
C GLY A 335 8.09 22.54 1.62
N ASN A 336 7.59 21.49 0.96
CA ASN A 336 6.43 21.54 0.10
C ASN A 336 5.14 21.36 0.91
N ASN A 337 4.41 22.43 1.14
CA ASN A 337 3.07 22.35 1.73
C ASN A 337 2.07 22.00 0.63
N LEU A 338 1.64 20.73 0.60
CA LEU A 338 0.65 20.29 -0.36
C LEU A 338 -0.69 21.01 -0.13
N SER A 339 -1.25 21.60 -1.18
CA SER A 339 -2.61 22.15 -1.17
C SER A 339 -3.63 21.04 -0.91
N LEU A 340 -4.85 21.38 -0.47
CA LEU A 340 -5.92 20.39 -0.28
C LEU A 340 -6.20 19.58 -1.56
N GLY A 341 -6.10 20.20 -2.74
CA GLY A 341 -6.24 19.50 -4.02
C GLY A 341 -5.13 18.49 -4.25
N ALA A 342 -3.88 18.84 -3.96
CA ALA A 342 -2.75 17.91 -4.06
C ALA A 342 -2.86 16.77 -3.02
N GLN A 343 -3.30 17.07 -1.79
CA GLN A 343 -3.58 16.02 -0.79
C GLN A 343 -4.68 15.07 -1.25
N PHE A 344 -5.74 15.58 -1.88
CA PHE A 344 -6.79 14.75 -2.46
C PHE A 344 -6.27 13.83 -3.57
N GLN A 345 -5.38 14.31 -4.44
CA GLN A 345 -4.72 13.47 -5.45
C GLN A 345 -3.89 12.35 -4.80
N VAL A 346 -3.15 12.66 -3.74
CA VAL A 346 -2.40 11.66 -2.96
C VAL A 346 -3.34 10.63 -2.35
N VAL A 347 -4.46 11.07 -1.76
CA VAL A 347 -5.49 10.15 -1.22
C VAL A 347 -6.01 9.21 -2.30
N LEU A 348 -6.39 9.76 -3.45
CA LEU A 348 -6.90 8.95 -4.56
C LEU A 348 -5.86 7.95 -5.06
N ALA A 349 -4.61 8.37 -5.23
CA ALA A 349 -3.51 7.50 -5.61
C ALA A 349 -3.27 6.39 -4.56
N SER A 350 -3.31 6.72 -3.26
CA SER A 350 -3.15 5.75 -2.17
C SER A 350 -4.29 4.73 -2.14
N ILE A 351 -5.54 5.16 -2.35
CA ILE A 351 -6.70 4.26 -2.44
C ILE A 351 -6.55 3.31 -3.64
N MET A 352 -6.16 3.84 -4.80
CA MET A 352 -5.95 3.02 -6.00
C MET A 352 -4.77 2.05 -5.81
N ALA A 353 -3.69 2.49 -5.18
CA ALA A 353 -2.55 1.65 -4.82
C ALA A 353 -2.96 0.51 -3.88
N GLY A 354 -3.67 0.83 -2.81
CA GLY A 354 -4.16 -0.13 -1.84
C GLY A 354 -5.14 -1.14 -2.44
N ALA A 355 -6.05 -0.70 -3.31
CA ALA A 355 -6.98 -1.58 -4.01
C ALA A 355 -6.31 -2.46 -5.08
N GLY A 356 -5.13 -2.06 -5.56
CA GLY A 356 -4.39 -2.77 -6.61
C GLY A 356 -3.32 -3.73 -6.10
N ILE A 357 -3.09 -3.83 -4.79
CA ILE A 357 -2.02 -4.66 -4.26
C ILE A 357 -2.56 -5.77 -3.37
N ALA A 358 -2.01 -6.97 -3.54
CA ALA A 358 -2.33 -8.07 -2.64
C ALA A 358 -1.73 -7.84 -1.25
N GLY A 359 -2.36 -8.40 -0.22
CA GLY A 359 -1.89 -8.35 1.18
C GLY A 359 -0.64 -9.20 1.44
N ILE A 360 0.41 -8.99 0.64
CA ILE A 360 1.70 -9.68 0.69
C ILE A 360 2.73 -8.89 1.52
N PRO A 361 3.78 -9.54 2.03
CA PRO A 361 4.85 -8.85 2.74
C PRO A 361 5.45 -7.71 1.91
N GLU A 362 5.75 -6.59 2.57
CA GLU A 362 6.37 -5.39 1.99
C GLU A 362 5.56 -4.70 0.87
N ALA A 363 4.26 -5.01 0.76
CA ALA A 363 3.37 -4.46 -0.27
C ALA A 363 3.42 -2.91 -0.35
N GLY A 364 3.43 -2.22 0.79
CA GLY A 364 3.48 -0.76 0.83
C GLY A 364 4.74 -0.18 0.19
N LEU A 365 5.92 -0.78 0.37
CA LEU A 365 7.16 -0.30 -0.26
C LEU A 365 7.12 -0.39 -1.79
N ILE A 366 6.30 -1.27 -2.34
CA ILE A 366 6.17 -1.49 -3.79
C ILE A 366 5.42 -0.33 -4.44
N VAL A 367 4.31 0.09 -3.83
CA VAL A 367 3.42 1.11 -4.40
C VAL A 367 3.71 2.53 -3.89
N LEU A 368 4.39 2.67 -2.75
CA LEU A 368 4.76 3.97 -2.20
C LEU A 368 5.47 4.90 -3.20
N PRO A 369 6.43 4.46 -4.03
CA PRO A 369 7.04 5.31 -5.05
C PRO A 369 6.04 5.92 -6.04
N LEU A 370 4.96 5.22 -6.35
CA LEU A 370 3.91 5.70 -7.26
C LEU A 370 3.08 6.79 -6.59
N VAL A 371 2.72 6.59 -5.32
CA VAL A 371 2.00 7.60 -4.52
C VAL A 371 2.88 8.85 -4.32
N LEU A 372 4.17 8.68 -4.05
CA LEU A 372 5.12 9.78 -3.93
C LEU A 372 5.26 10.60 -5.23
N SER A 373 5.26 9.91 -6.37
CA SER A 373 5.29 10.61 -7.67
C SER A 373 4.03 11.44 -7.92
N THR A 374 2.87 10.95 -7.48
CA THR A 374 1.60 11.70 -7.52
C THR A 374 1.63 12.93 -6.59
N ALA A 375 2.36 12.86 -5.48
CA ALA A 375 2.61 14.01 -4.59
C ALA A 375 3.61 15.03 -5.18
N GLY A 376 4.05 14.85 -6.42
CA GLY A 376 4.97 15.76 -7.11
C GLY A 376 6.46 15.55 -6.80
N LEU A 377 6.82 14.44 -6.13
CA LEU A 377 8.22 14.12 -5.86
C LEU A 377 8.90 13.55 -7.10
N SER A 378 10.08 14.10 -7.43
CA SER A 378 10.86 13.59 -8.57
C SER A 378 11.40 12.18 -8.31
N ALA A 379 11.71 11.45 -9.37
CA ALA A 379 12.27 10.09 -9.28
C ALA A 379 13.56 10.06 -8.46
N GLU A 380 14.40 11.09 -8.60
CA GLU A 380 15.66 11.25 -7.86
C GLU A 380 15.38 11.47 -6.36
N THR A 381 14.42 12.35 -6.05
CA THR A 381 14.00 12.60 -4.66
C THR A 381 13.48 11.32 -4.02
N ILE A 382 12.63 10.57 -4.72
CA ILE A 382 12.09 9.29 -4.24
C ILE A 382 13.21 8.29 -3.99
N ALA A 383 14.22 8.21 -4.89
CA ALA A 383 15.35 7.31 -4.74
C ALA A 383 16.23 7.61 -3.51
N VAL A 384 16.25 8.85 -3.05
CA VAL A 384 16.98 9.25 -1.82
C VAL A 384 16.09 9.14 -0.58
N ALA A 385 14.84 9.58 -0.68
CA ALA A 385 13.92 9.68 0.46
C ALA A 385 13.34 8.32 0.89
N LEU A 386 13.00 7.45 -0.06
CA LEU A 386 12.40 6.14 0.26
C LEU A 386 13.30 5.27 1.13
N PRO A 387 14.61 5.15 0.88
CA PRO A 387 15.52 4.40 1.77
C PRO A 387 15.55 4.89 3.21
N LEU A 388 15.26 6.18 3.44
CA LEU A 388 15.21 6.73 4.80
C LEU A 388 14.01 6.20 5.59
N LEU A 389 12.90 5.89 4.92
CA LEU A 389 11.70 5.36 5.57
C LEU A 389 11.82 3.88 5.91
N ILE A 390 12.63 3.10 5.17
CA ILE A 390 12.74 1.65 5.32
C ILE A 390 13.03 1.21 6.78
N PRO A 391 13.94 1.85 7.53
CA PRO A 391 14.23 1.42 8.90
C PRO A 391 13.03 1.46 9.85
N VAL A 392 12.11 2.41 9.65
CA VAL A 392 10.88 2.52 10.45
C VAL A 392 9.71 1.78 9.80
N ASP A 393 9.74 1.60 8.48
CA ASP A 393 8.70 0.89 7.74
C ASP A 393 8.57 -0.57 8.21
N TRP A 394 9.65 -1.20 8.64
CA TRP A 394 9.60 -2.55 9.20
C TRP A 394 8.60 -2.71 10.35
N ILE A 395 8.48 -1.71 11.24
CA ILE A 395 7.50 -1.69 12.33
C ILE A 395 6.12 -1.36 11.77
N ILE A 396 6.05 -0.33 10.93
CA ILE A 396 4.80 0.15 10.33
C ILE A 396 4.17 -0.93 9.45
N ALA A 397 4.97 -1.67 8.68
CA ALA A 397 4.50 -2.73 7.79
C ALA A 397 3.72 -3.82 8.52
N ARG A 398 4.18 -4.21 9.72
CA ARG A 398 3.46 -5.17 10.57
C ARG A 398 2.16 -4.59 11.09
N ALA A 399 2.20 -3.36 11.60
CA ALA A 399 1.00 -2.67 12.06
C ALA A 399 -0.03 -2.55 10.93
N ARG A 400 0.39 -2.16 9.70
CA ARG A 400 -0.48 -2.12 8.51
C ARG A 400 -1.16 -3.45 8.22
N SER A 401 -0.38 -4.55 8.26
CA SER A 401 -0.94 -5.88 8.00
C SER A 401 -1.94 -6.32 9.06
N GLY A 402 -1.70 -5.99 10.33
CA GLY A 402 -2.68 -6.19 11.40
C GLY A 402 -3.95 -5.38 11.18
N VAL A 403 -3.82 -4.10 10.78
CA VAL A 403 -4.95 -3.22 10.45
C VAL A 403 -5.75 -3.77 9.27
N ASN A 404 -5.10 -4.26 8.20
CA ASN A 404 -5.79 -4.85 7.06
C ASN A 404 -6.60 -6.10 7.46
N VAL A 405 -6.05 -6.99 8.31
CA VAL A 405 -6.78 -8.15 8.85
C VAL A 405 -7.99 -7.70 9.67
N MET A 406 -7.84 -6.66 10.49
CA MET A 406 -8.95 -6.10 11.26
C MET A 406 -10.02 -5.49 10.34
N SER A 407 -9.62 -4.79 9.30
CA SER A 407 -10.53 -4.26 8.27
C SER A 407 -11.31 -5.38 7.58
N ASP A 408 -10.66 -6.47 7.18
CA ASP A 408 -11.33 -7.64 6.58
C ASP A 408 -12.39 -8.24 7.51
N MET A 409 -12.09 -8.33 8.82
CA MET A 409 -13.05 -8.81 9.81
C MET A 409 -14.24 -7.84 9.97
N LEU A 410 -13.98 -6.53 10.01
CA LEU A 410 -15.04 -5.53 10.08
C LEU A 410 -15.97 -5.61 8.85
N VAL A 411 -15.38 -5.66 7.65
CA VAL A 411 -16.12 -5.79 6.40
C VAL A 411 -17.02 -7.03 6.42
N ALA A 412 -16.50 -8.19 6.87
CA ALA A 412 -17.28 -9.41 7.00
C ALA A 412 -18.48 -9.24 7.93
N ILE A 413 -18.27 -8.62 9.10
CA ILE A 413 -19.32 -8.35 10.10
C ILE A 413 -20.40 -7.43 9.52
N LEU A 414 -20.01 -6.36 8.82
CA LEU A 414 -20.95 -5.40 8.25
C LEU A 414 -21.73 -5.97 7.05
N LEU A 415 -21.10 -6.83 6.25
CA LEU A 415 -21.78 -7.57 5.20
C LEU A 415 -22.85 -8.51 5.76
N ASP A 416 -22.53 -9.18 6.86
CA ASP A 416 -23.40 -10.13 7.51
C ASP A 416 -24.61 -9.47 8.17
N ALA A 417 -24.40 -8.42 8.94
CA ALA A 417 -25.44 -7.62 9.57
C ALA A 417 -26.49 -7.09 8.59
N GLY A 418 -26.13 -6.87 7.35
CA GLY A 418 -27.08 -6.44 6.32
C GLY A 418 -27.87 -7.55 5.65
N GLN A 419 -27.57 -8.82 5.96
CA GLN A 419 -28.39 -9.94 5.52
C GLN A 419 -29.50 -10.26 6.54
N GLU A 420 -29.21 -10.12 7.84
CA GLU A 420 -30.21 -10.31 8.91
C GLU A 420 -31.39 -9.33 8.81
N THR A 421 -31.16 -8.10 8.38
CA THR A 421 -32.26 -7.11 8.19
C THR A 421 -33.24 -7.48 7.08
N LYS A 422 -32.87 -8.35 6.14
CA LYS A 422 -33.77 -8.80 5.05
C LYS A 422 -34.65 -9.99 5.41
N ILE A 423 -34.22 -10.83 6.35
CA ILE A 423 -34.98 -11.99 6.81
C ILE A 423 -36.07 -11.55 7.78
N ALA A 424 -35.95 -10.38 8.40
CA ALA A 424 -36.96 -9.81 9.30
C ALA A 424 -38.07 -9.04 8.56
N ASP A 425 -37.86 -8.68 7.28
CA ASP A 425 -38.81 -7.93 6.45
C ASP A 425 -39.54 -8.81 5.39
N GLU A 426 -39.26 -10.14 5.32
CA GLU A 426 -40.00 -11.15 4.57
C GLU A 426 -40.83 -12.04 5.53
#